data_ab5c210c867e6d70768097296b6cb5ba
#
_entry.id   ab5c210c867e6d70768097296b6cb5ba
#
_cell.length_a   1.000
_cell.length_b   1.000
_cell.length_c   1.000
_cell.angle_alpha   90.00
_cell.angle_beta   90.00
_cell.angle_gamma   90.00
#
_symmetry.space_group_name_H-M   'P 1'
#
loop_
_entity.id
_entity.type
_entity.pdbx_description
1 polymer ?
#
loop_
_entity_poly.entity_id
_entity_poly.type
_entity_poly.pdbx_seq_one_letter_code
_entity_poly.pdbx_strand_id
1 'polypeptide(L)'
;MRKKSIFKFICVGLVSAVGGIGIFLGFLVYVLPSFAMLIPAPKVNLATIGCPSGTIEDLNLKRCTISTQSKAALVYALESTGLNTSPGEMPNPVALRKIANQASVPDEKKFKWLYAAALLGDPESQFLVGAMYSKGKGTDEDDFEALKWLNEAAHNGCRKAQLRLAYMLAKGEYVEKDEKAAMEWMKKAKGINKQKFTGV
;
A
#
# COMPACT_ATOMS: atom_id res chain seq x y z
N MET A 1 19.27 -7.27 0.80
CA MET A 1 19.79 -7.93 -0.42
C MET A 1 18.72 -7.98 -1.47
N ARG A 2 19.08 -7.43 -2.62
CA ARG A 2 18.54 -7.49 -3.98
C ARG A 2 17.45 -6.48 -4.36
N LYS A 3 17.87 -5.25 -4.56
CA LYS A 3 17.33 -4.37 -5.59
C LYS A 3 17.94 -4.81 -6.95
N LYS A 4 17.31 -5.72 -7.66
CA LYS A 4 17.69 -6.09 -9.03
C LYS A 4 16.42 -6.47 -9.78
N SER A 5 15.78 -5.54 -10.46
CA SER A 5 14.99 -5.87 -11.64
C SER A 5 14.23 -4.74 -12.34
N ILE A 6 14.65 -3.50 -12.33
CA ILE A 6 13.98 -2.47 -13.16
C ILE A 6 14.88 -1.83 -14.22
N PHE A 7 16.15 -2.21 -14.33
CA PHE A 7 17.08 -1.61 -15.31
C PHE A 7 17.55 -2.57 -16.40
N LYS A 8 16.63 -3.32 -17.02
CA LYS A 8 17.01 -4.18 -18.16
C LYS A 8 16.45 -3.78 -19.53
N PHE A 9 15.76 -2.67 -19.67
CA PHE A 9 15.11 -2.34 -20.94
C PHE A 9 15.32 -0.91 -21.46
N ILE A 10 16.52 -0.33 -21.42
CA ILE A 10 16.86 0.80 -22.30
C ILE A 10 18.37 0.76 -22.57
N CYS A 11 18.81 -0.16 -23.38
CA CYS A 11 20.11 -0.10 -24.06
C CYS A 11 20.12 -1.05 -25.25
N VAL A 12 19.22 -0.85 -26.20
CA VAL A 12 19.41 -1.36 -27.58
C VAL A 12 18.99 -0.26 -28.53
N GLY A 13 19.95 0.36 -29.15
CA GLY A 13 19.70 1.24 -30.27
C GLY A 13 20.49 2.53 -30.19
N LEU A 14 21.75 2.48 -30.60
CA LEU A 14 22.47 3.47 -31.43
C LEU A 14 23.98 3.12 -31.41
N VAL A 15 24.33 2.10 -32.15
CA VAL A 15 25.71 1.94 -32.65
C VAL A 15 25.61 2.14 -34.13
N SER A 16 25.93 3.31 -34.61
CA SER A 16 26.54 3.47 -35.94
C SER A 16 27.24 4.82 -36.05
N ALA A 17 28.49 4.70 -36.35
CA ALA A 17 29.35 5.59 -37.13
C ALA A 17 29.66 6.99 -36.52
N VAL A 18 30.84 7.14 -36.03
CA VAL A 18 31.97 7.93 -36.61
C VAL A 18 33.08 7.99 -35.56
N GLY A 19 34.30 7.66 -35.94
CA GLY A 19 35.46 7.55 -35.07
C GLY A 19 35.81 8.85 -34.32
N GLY A 20 36.21 8.68 -33.06
CA GLY A 20 36.93 9.73 -32.34
C GLY A 20 36.29 10.17 -30.99
N ILE A 21 35.08 9.78 -30.62
CA ILE A 21 34.42 10.27 -29.39
C ILE A 21 34.09 9.13 -28.40
N GLY A 22 34.60 7.93 -28.62
CA GLY A 22 34.25 6.72 -27.85
C GLY A 22 34.68 6.70 -26.39
N ILE A 23 35.62 7.53 -25.97
CA ILE A 23 36.15 7.48 -24.58
C ILE A 23 35.34 8.37 -23.62
N PHE A 24 34.74 9.44 -24.12
CA PHE A 24 33.97 10.35 -23.26
C PHE A 24 32.55 9.85 -22.94
N LEU A 25 31.92 9.08 -23.85
CA LEU A 25 30.57 8.52 -23.62
C LEU A 25 30.60 7.31 -22.67
N GLY A 26 31.69 6.56 -22.61
CA GLY A 26 31.86 5.46 -21.64
C GLY A 26 31.92 5.95 -20.20
N PHE A 27 32.49 7.11 -19.95
CA PHE A 27 32.61 7.69 -18.60
C PHE A 27 31.25 8.22 -18.08
N LEU A 28 30.43 8.77 -18.99
CA LEU A 28 29.11 9.30 -18.62
C LEU A 28 28.12 8.18 -18.26
N VAL A 29 28.20 7.03 -18.91
CA VAL A 29 27.32 5.87 -18.64
C VAL A 29 27.65 5.19 -17.31
N TYR A 30 28.92 5.24 -16.85
CA TYR A 30 29.32 4.66 -15.56
C TYR A 30 29.11 5.58 -14.36
N VAL A 31 29.06 6.91 -14.58
CA VAL A 31 28.88 7.88 -13.49
C VAL A 31 27.42 8.17 -13.21
N LEU A 32 26.53 8.07 -14.20
CA LEU A 32 25.09 8.32 -14.03
C LEU A 32 24.37 7.39 -13.03
N PRO A 33 24.69 6.08 -12.89
CA PRO A 33 24.08 5.27 -11.86
C PRO A 33 24.40 5.68 -10.42
N SER A 34 25.59 6.28 -10.23
CA SER A 34 26.01 6.73 -8.90
C SER A 34 25.33 8.04 -8.49
N PHE A 35 24.99 8.90 -9.45
CA PHE A 35 24.23 10.13 -9.20
C PHE A 35 22.72 9.90 -9.01
N ALA A 36 22.16 8.86 -9.64
CA ALA A 36 20.75 8.50 -9.43
C ALA A 36 20.43 8.06 -7.99
N MET A 37 21.44 7.66 -7.22
CA MET A 37 21.27 7.32 -5.79
C MET A 37 21.16 8.54 -4.87
N LEU A 38 21.47 9.74 -5.34
CA LEU A 38 21.44 10.97 -4.54
C LEU A 38 20.12 11.75 -4.64
N ILE A 39 19.24 11.36 -5.59
CA ILE A 39 17.92 11.98 -5.70
C ILE A 39 17.00 11.26 -4.72
N PRO A 40 16.55 11.92 -3.63
CA PRO A 40 15.57 11.31 -2.75
C PRO A 40 14.31 10.98 -3.54
N ALA A 41 13.71 9.82 -3.28
CA ALA A 41 12.45 9.44 -3.90
C ALA A 41 11.41 10.57 -3.69
N PRO A 42 10.61 10.90 -4.70
CA PRO A 42 9.59 11.92 -4.57
C PRO A 42 8.64 11.54 -3.43
N LYS A 43 8.39 12.50 -2.54
CA LYS A 43 7.46 12.30 -1.43
C LYS A 43 6.03 12.34 -1.93
N VAL A 44 5.21 11.48 -1.38
CA VAL A 44 3.81 11.34 -1.75
C VAL A 44 2.95 12.32 -0.95
N ASN A 45 2.04 13.02 -1.63
CA ASN A 45 1.00 13.80 -0.97
C ASN A 45 -0.20 12.89 -0.66
N LEU A 46 -0.50 12.70 0.62
CA LEU A 46 -1.58 11.83 1.06
C LEU A 46 -2.97 12.27 0.60
N ALA A 47 -3.17 13.57 0.36
CA ALA A 47 -4.45 14.08 -0.14
C ALA A 47 -4.75 13.64 -1.58
N THR A 48 -3.74 13.26 -2.35
CA THR A 48 -3.86 12.86 -3.76
C THR A 48 -3.58 11.38 -4.02
N ILE A 49 -3.38 10.59 -2.95
CA ILE A 49 -2.90 9.20 -3.11
C ILE A 49 -3.91 8.28 -3.80
N GLY A 50 -5.19 8.64 -3.79
CA GLY A 50 -6.25 7.81 -4.38
C GLY A 50 -6.55 6.53 -3.61
N CYS A 51 -7.44 5.73 -4.17
CA CYS A 51 -7.86 4.47 -3.55
C CYS A 51 -6.90 3.31 -3.85
N PRO A 52 -6.78 2.32 -2.93
CA PRO A 52 -6.02 1.10 -3.15
C PRO A 52 -6.57 0.26 -4.31
N SER A 53 -5.75 -0.63 -4.84
CA SER A 53 -6.14 -1.58 -5.88
C SER A 53 -7.37 -2.39 -5.48
N GLY A 54 -8.30 -2.58 -6.42
CA GLY A 54 -9.55 -3.30 -6.20
C GLY A 54 -10.67 -2.50 -5.53
N THR A 55 -10.42 -1.23 -5.18
CA THR A 55 -11.44 -0.32 -4.64
C THR A 55 -11.67 0.87 -5.56
N ILE A 56 -12.83 1.53 -5.38
CA ILE A 56 -13.21 2.77 -6.06
C ILE A 56 -13.55 3.82 -5.02
N GLU A 57 -13.35 5.08 -5.35
CA GLU A 57 -13.72 6.18 -4.48
C GLU A 57 -15.25 6.37 -4.48
N ASP A 58 -15.86 6.28 -3.30
CA ASP A 58 -17.25 6.67 -3.09
C ASP A 58 -17.29 8.15 -2.69
N LEU A 59 -17.72 8.98 -3.63
CA LEU A 59 -17.78 10.43 -3.46
C LEU A 59 -18.76 10.87 -2.35
N ASN A 60 -19.79 10.07 -2.07
CA ASN A 60 -20.77 10.37 -1.01
C ASN A 60 -20.19 10.06 0.37
N LEU A 61 -19.51 8.93 0.51
CA LEU A 61 -18.93 8.47 1.76
C LEU A 61 -17.51 8.99 2.01
N LYS A 62 -16.89 9.60 1.01
CA LYS A 62 -15.47 10.06 1.03
C LYS A 62 -14.52 8.96 1.51
N ARG A 63 -14.73 7.74 1.04
CA ARG A 63 -13.92 6.56 1.37
C ARG A 63 -13.83 5.62 0.18
N CYS A 64 -12.85 4.73 0.23
CA CYS A 64 -12.69 3.68 -0.78
C CYS A 64 -13.65 2.52 -0.49
N THR A 65 -14.37 2.08 -1.52
CA THR A 65 -15.30 0.94 -1.46
C THR A 65 -14.98 -0.09 -2.52
N ILE A 66 -15.34 -1.34 -2.25
CA ILE A 66 -15.14 -2.42 -3.23
C ILE A 66 -16.08 -2.27 -4.42
N SER A 67 -15.56 -2.34 -5.65
CA SER A 67 -16.38 -2.31 -6.86
C SER A 67 -17.22 -3.58 -6.98
N THR A 68 -18.35 -3.51 -7.70
CA THR A 68 -19.22 -4.68 -7.95
C THR A 68 -18.45 -5.80 -8.66
N GLN A 69 -17.59 -5.45 -9.62
CA GLN A 69 -16.76 -6.40 -10.36
C GLN A 69 -15.73 -7.06 -9.44
N SER A 70 -15.11 -6.29 -8.55
CA SER A 70 -14.17 -6.82 -7.55
C SER A 70 -14.85 -7.72 -6.53
N LYS A 71 -16.13 -7.45 -6.17
CA LYS A 71 -16.90 -8.36 -5.31
C LYS A 71 -17.10 -9.73 -5.94
N ALA A 72 -17.52 -9.79 -7.21
CA ALA A 72 -17.71 -11.04 -7.92
C ALA A 72 -16.39 -11.84 -8.04
N ALA A 73 -15.30 -11.18 -8.42
CA ALA A 73 -13.98 -11.79 -8.47
C ALA A 73 -13.50 -12.31 -7.11
N LEU A 74 -13.81 -11.57 -6.03
CA LEU A 74 -13.49 -11.95 -4.67
C LEU A 74 -14.21 -13.23 -4.24
N VAL A 75 -15.53 -13.32 -4.48
CA VAL A 75 -16.32 -14.52 -4.17
C VAL A 75 -15.74 -15.72 -4.91
N TYR A 76 -15.49 -15.60 -6.21
CA TYR A 76 -14.90 -16.67 -7.01
C TYR A 76 -13.51 -17.11 -6.51
N ALA A 77 -12.66 -16.15 -6.15
CA ALA A 77 -11.33 -16.42 -5.62
C ALA A 77 -11.38 -17.15 -4.26
N LEU A 78 -12.34 -16.79 -3.41
CA LEU A 78 -12.52 -17.42 -2.09
C LEU A 78 -13.09 -18.82 -2.19
N GLU A 79 -14.04 -19.07 -3.10
CA GLU A 79 -14.56 -20.40 -3.39
C GLU A 79 -13.43 -21.35 -3.85
N SER A 80 -12.50 -20.85 -4.66
CA SER A 80 -11.33 -21.63 -5.10
C SER A 80 -10.36 -22.02 -3.97
N THR A 81 -10.45 -21.36 -2.81
CA THR A 81 -9.61 -21.67 -1.63
C THR A 81 -10.21 -22.72 -0.69
N GLY A 82 -11.43 -23.23 -1.01
CA GLY A 82 -12.12 -24.20 -0.18
C GLY A 82 -12.77 -23.63 1.10
N LEU A 83 -12.87 -22.31 1.19
CA LEU A 83 -13.68 -21.64 2.21
C LEU A 83 -15.16 -21.87 1.87
N ASN A 84 -15.85 -22.68 2.68
CA ASN A 84 -17.28 -22.88 2.58
C ASN A 84 -18.00 -21.59 3.01
N THR A 85 -18.23 -20.72 2.06
CA THR A 85 -19.21 -19.63 2.19
C THR A 85 -20.49 -20.10 1.51
N SER A 86 -21.65 -19.82 2.12
CA SER A 86 -22.93 -20.08 1.45
C SER A 86 -22.94 -19.37 0.10
N PRO A 87 -23.41 -20.01 -0.99
CA PRO A 87 -23.42 -19.38 -2.30
C PRO A 87 -24.12 -18.02 -2.27
N GLY A 88 -23.37 -16.96 -2.63
CA GLY A 88 -23.89 -15.58 -2.65
C GLY A 88 -23.75 -14.80 -1.33
N GLU A 89 -23.26 -15.39 -0.26
CA GLU A 89 -22.99 -14.68 1.00
C GLU A 89 -21.55 -14.17 1.03
N MET A 90 -21.38 -12.87 1.34
CA MET A 90 -20.04 -12.30 1.51
C MET A 90 -19.41 -12.82 2.79
N PRO A 91 -18.19 -13.34 2.75
CA PRO A 91 -17.53 -13.90 3.91
C PRO A 91 -17.28 -12.82 4.98
N ASN A 92 -17.33 -13.22 6.24
CA ASN A 92 -17.03 -12.34 7.34
C ASN A 92 -15.52 -11.93 7.30
N PRO A 93 -15.19 -10.65 7.14
CA PRO A 93 -13.81 -10.21 7.00
C PRO A 93 -12.94 -10.52 8.23
N VAL A 94 -13.51 -10.51 9.42
CA VAL A 94 -12.80 -10.86 10.66
C VAL A 94 -12.46 -12.36 10.69
N ALA A 95 -13.34 -13.22 10.17
CA ALA A 95 -13.06 -14.64 10.04
C ALA A 95 -11.92 -14.91 9.05
N LEU A 96 -11.94 -14.26 7.88
CA LEU A 96 -10.85 -14.34 6.91
C LEU A 96 -9.50 -13.93 7.52
N ARG A 97 -9.47 -12.83 8.27
CA ARG A 97 -8.26 -12.39 8.97
C ARG A 97 -7.78 -13.40 10.01
N LYS A 98 -8.69 -13.99 10.78
CA LYS A 98 -8.32 -15.03 11.77
C LYS A 98 -7.70 -16.25 11.10
N ILE A 99 -8.26 -16.72 9.99
CA ILE A 99 -7.71 -17.83 9.22
C ILE A 99 -6.33 -17.47 8.65
N ALA A 100 -6.21 -16.30 8.04
CA ALA A 100 -4.95 -15.81 7.49
C ALA A 100 -3.82 -15.73 8.52
N ASN A 101 -4.14 -15.45 9.78
CA ASN A 101 -3.15 -15.31 10.84
C ASN A 101 -2.73 -16.63 11.51
N GLN A 102 -3.21 -17.79 11.06
CA GLN A 102 -2.72 -19.08 11.54
C GLN A 102 -1.25 -19.28 11.10
N ALA A 103 -0.45 -19.87 11.99
CA ALA A 103 0.99 -20.02 11.79
C ALA A 103 1.40 -20.88 10.58
N SER A 104 0.54 -21.80 10.17
CA SER A 104 0.80 -22.75 9.07
C SER A 104 0.45 -22.22 7.68
N VAL A 105 -0.10 -20.99 7.56
CA VAL A 105 -0.53 -20.44 6.28
C VAL A 105 0.65 -19.82 5.53
N PRO A 106 0.94 -20.25 4.29
CA PRO A 106 1.96 -19.64 3.44
C PRO A 106 1.64 -18.17 3.15
N ASP A 107 2.69 -17.34 3.00
CA ASP A 107 2.55 -15.89 2.83
C ASP A 107 1.66 -15.50 1.64
N GLU A 108 1.70 -16.23 0.51
CA GLU A 108 0.82 -15.96 -0.65
C GLU A 108 -0.66 -16.19 -0.34
N LYS A 109 -1.01 -17.29 0.36
CA LYS A 109 -2.40 -17.55 0.78
C LYS A 109 -2.84 -16.55 1.84
N LYS A 110 -1.94 -16.24 2.76
CA LYS A 110 -2.15 -15.22 3.79
C LYS A 110 -2.50 -13.88 3.16
N PHE A 111 -1.71 -13.45 2.16
CA PHE A 111 -1.97 -12.22 1.43
C PHE A 111 -3.35 -12.23 0.78
N LYS A 112 -3.72 -13.29 0.05
CA LYS A 112 -5.02 -13.41 -0.62
C LYS A 112 -6.20 -13.26 0.35
N TRP A 113 -6.15 -13.92 1.50
CA TRP A 113 -7.22 -13.85 2.50
C TRP A 113 -7.28 -12.51 3.22
N LEU A 114 -6.12 -11.94 3.56
CA LEU A 114 -6.07 -10.60 4.13
C LEU A 114 -6.51 -9.53 3.14
N TYR A 115 -6.14 -9.66 1.87
CA TYR A 115 -6.56 -8.76 0.81
C TYR A 115 -8.09 -8.82 0.62
N ALA A 116 -8.67 -10.01 0.63
CA ALA A 116 -10.11 -10.19 0.62
C ALA A 116 -10.81 -9.49 1.80
N ALA A 117 -10.30 -9.69 3.01
CA ALA A 117 -10.83 -9.03 4.20
C ALA A 117 -10.65 -7.50 4.17
N ALA A 118 -9.54 -7.02 3.61
CA ALA A 118 -9.26 -5.59 3.44
C ALA A 118 -10.23 -4.93 2.45
N LEU A 119 -10.52 -5.59 1.33
CA LEU A 119 -11.54 -5.16 0.36
C LEU A 119 -12.93 -5.07 1.00
N LEU A 120 -13.24 -5.96 1.93
CA LEU A 120 -14.49 -5.95 2.71
C LEU A 120 -14.49 -4.90 3.84
N GLY A 121 -13.44 -4.09 3.94
CA GLY A 121 -13.35 -2.96 4.85
C GLY A 121 -12.83 -3.29 6.25
N ASP A 122 -12.23 -4.46 6.50
CA ASP A 122 -11.61 -4.77 7.79
C ASP A 122 -10.33 -3.94 8.01
N PRO A 123 -10.31 -3.00 8.97
CA PRO A 123 -9.21 -2.05 9.11
C PRO A 123 -7.87 -2.69 9.48
N GLU A 124 -7.90 -3.77 10.27
CA GLU A 124 -6.70 -4.51 10.65
C GLU A 124 -6.13 -5.27 9.46
N SER A 125 -6.98 -5.85 8.60
CA SER A 125 -6.53 -6.49 7.36
C SER A 125 -5.96 -5.50 6.36
N GLN A 126 -6.55 -4.31 6.23
CA GLN A 126 -6.00 -3.22 5.41
C GLN A 126 -4.59 -2.83 5.87
N PHE A 127 -4.37 -2.69 7.17
CA PHE A 127 -3.05 -2.44 7.74
C PHE A 127 -2.05 -3.57 7.44
N LEU A 128 -2.49 -4.83 7.58
CA LEU A 128 -1.64 -6.00 7.31
C LEU A 128 -1.28 -6.12 5.83
N VAL A 129 -2.22 -5.88 4.93
CA VAL A 129 -1.99 -5.85 3.47
C VAL A 129 -0.97 -4.77 3.11
N GLY A 130 -1.11 -3.56 3.65
CA GLY A 130 -0.12 -2.51 3.48
C GLY A 130 1.27 -2.93 3.95
N ALA A 131 1.37 -3.61 5.10
CA ALA A 131 2.63 -4.14 5.60
C ALA A 131 3.20 -5.29 4.74
N MET A 132 2.36 -6.06 4.07
CA MET A 132 2.80 -7.12 3.15
C MET A 132 3.33 -6.54 1.84
N TYR A 133 2.67 -5.53 1.26
CA TYR A 133 3.17 -4.80 0.09
C TYR A 133 4.52 -4.13 0.36
N SER A 134 4.71 -3.49 1.52
CA SER A 134 5.98 -2.82 1.85
C SER A 134 7.16 -3.78 2.06
N LYS A 135 6.91 -5.10 2.16
CA LYS A 135 7.94 -6.14 2.39
C LYS A 135 8.02 -7.16 1.26
N GLY A 136 7.16 -7.06 0.26
CA GLY A 136 7.05 -8.09 -0.78
C GLY A 136 6.70 -9.48 -0.22
N LYS A 137 5.86 -9.55 0.84
CA LYS A 137 5.46 -10.81 1.47
C LYS A 137 4.17 -11.36 0.86
N GLY A 138 4.28 -12.43 0.10
CA GLY A 138 3.13 -13.06 -0.56
C GLY A 138 2.59 -12.26 -1.74
N THR A 139 3.24 -11.16 -2.09
CA THR A 139 3.00 -10.28 -3.23
C THR A 139 4.30 -9.58 -3.61
N ASP A 140 4.34 -8.91 -4.76
CA ASP A 140 5.46 -8.05 -5.12
C ASP A 140 5.54 -6.83 -4.18
N GLU A 141 6.76 -6.33 -3.94
CA GLU A 141 6.98 -5.13 -3.14
C GLU A 141 6.47 -3.89 -3.90
N ASP A 142 5.55 -3.15 -3.26
CA ASP A 142 4.98 -1.92 -3.79
C ASP A 142 4.72 -0.93 -2.65
N ASP A 143 5.63 0.04 -2.49
CA ASP A 143 5.54 1.07 -1.45
C ASP A 143 4.34 2.01 -1.65
N PHE A 144 3.90 2.20 -2.90
CA PHE A 144 2.78 3.08 -3.20
C PHE A 144 1.43 2.43 -2.81
N GLU A 145 1.25 1.16 -3.16
CA GLU A 145 0.09 0.39 -2.69
C GLU A 145 0.12 0.22 -1.17
N ALA A 146 1.29 -0.02 -0.58
CA ALA A 146 1.44 -0.08 0.87
C ALA A 146 0.93 1.20 1.55
N LEU A 147 1.28 2.37 1.02
CA LEU A 147 0.85 3.66 1.57
C LEU A 147 -0.64 3.91 1.38
N LYS A 148 -1.23 3.51 0.25
CA LYS A 148 -2.68 3.60 0.02
C LYS A 148 -3.45 2.76 1.04
N TRP A 149 -3.07 1.49 1.22
CA TRP A 149 -3.70 0.61 2.19
C TRP A 149 -3.52 1.08 3.63
N LEU A 150 -2.35 1.62 3.97
CA LEU A 150 -2.10 2.23 5.28
C LEU A 150 -3.01 3.42 5.54
N ASN A 151 -3.15 4.30 4.54
CA ASN A 151 -4.03 5.47 4.61
C ASN A 151 -5.50 5.05 4.78
N GLU A 152 -5.96 4.08 4.00
CA GLU A 152 -7.33 3.55 4.11
C GLU A 152 -7.59 2.92 5.48
N ALA A 153 -6.66 2.11 5.99
CA ALA A 153 -6.74 1.52 7.33
C ALA A 153 -6.84 2.58 8.43
N ALA A 154 -6.07 3.67 8.31
CA ALA A 154 -6.12 4.77 9.28
C ALA A 154 -7.47 5.50 9.27
N HIS A 155 -8.03 5.74 8.09
CA HIS A 155 -9.36 6.35 7.93
C HIS A 155 -10.47 5.44 8.48
N ASN A 156 -10.35 4.12 8.29
CA ASN A 156 -11.28 3.13 8.81
C ASN A 156 -11.07 2.78 10.30
N GLY A 157 -10.20 3.51 11.00
CA GLY A 157 -10.06 3.46 12.44
C GLY A 157 -9.02 2.46 12.97
N CYS A 158 -8.18 1.87 12.14
CA CYS A 158 -7.06 1.05 12.62
C CYS A 158 -6.06 1.91 13.39
N ARG A 159 -6.00 1.73 14.70
CA ARG A 159 -5.13 2.51 15.58
C ARG A 159 -3.64 2.38 15.21
N LYS A 160 -3.21 1.19 14.81
CA LYS A 160 -1.81 0.96 14.39
C LYS A 160 -1.47 1.75 13.14
N ALA A 161 -2.40 1.80 12.17
CA ALA A 161 -2.25 2.58 10.95
C ALA A 161 -2.22 4.08 11.24
N GLN A 162 -3.11 4.58 12.12
CA GLN A 162 -3.14 5.98 12.54
C GLN A 162 -1.81 6.41 13.17
N LEU A 163 -1.25 5.60 14.06
CA LEU A 163 0.05 5.87 14.70
C LEU A 163 1.20 5.84 13.68
N ARG A 164 1.18 4.87 12.76
CA ARG A 164 2.21 4.77 11.71
C ARG A 164 2.16 5.98 10.76
N LEU A 165 0.96 6.39 10.35
CA LEU A 165 0.75 7.54 9.50
C LEU A 165 1.18 8.84 10.20
N ALA A 166 0.83 9.01 11.47
CA ALA A 166 1.29 10.14 12.28
C ALA A 166 2.83 10.22 12.34
N TYR A 167 3.49 9.08 12.54
CA TYR A 167 4.96 9.02 12.54
C TYR A 167 5.55 9.42 11.18
N MET A 168 5.01 8.90 10.08
CA MET A 168 5.48 9.19 8.73
C MET A 168 5.34 10.69 8.41
N LEU A 169 4.21 11.29 8.75
CA LEU A 169 3.96 12.73 8.56
C LEU A 169 4.88 13.60 9.44
N ALA A 170 5.14 13.20 10.69
CA ALA A 170 6.04 13.94 11.57
C ALA A 170 7.49 13.92 11.07
N LYS A 171 7.94 12.79 10.50
CA LYS A 171 9.30 12.62 9.98
C LYS A 171 9.46 13.09 8.53
N GLY A 172 8.38 13.12 7.77
CA GLY A 172 8.43 13.31 6.31
C GLY A 172 9.09 12.09 5.62
N GLU A 173 8.84 10.90 6.12
CA GLU A 173 9.31 9.63 5.57
C GLU A 173 8.25 9.09 4.61
N TYR A 174 8.59 8.89 3.34
CA TYR A 174 7.70 8.51 2.22
C TYR A 174 6.63 9.55 1.86
N VAL A 175 6.24 10.43 2.79
CA VAL A 175 5.22 11.48 2.61
C VAL A 175 5.80 12.85 2.90
N GLU A 176 5.14 13.90 2.43
CA GLU A 176 5.49 15.26 2.81
C GLU A 176 5.35 15.46 4.33
N LYS A 177 6.31 16.17 4.93
CA LYS A 177 6.27 16.46 6.37
C LYS A 177 5.11 17.41 6.68
N ASP A 178 4.21 16.98 7.56
CA ASP A 178 3.11 17.76 8.10
C ASP A 178 2.90 17.46 9.58
N GLU A 179 3.46 18.30 10.44
CA GLU A 179 3.37 18.13 11.89
C GLU A 179 1.94 18.34 12.43
N LYS A 180 1.14 19.17 11.75
CA LYS A 180 -0.25 19.42 12.15
C LYS A 180 -1.11 18.19 11.88
N ALA A 181 -1.02 17.63 10.67
CA ALA A 181 -1.70 16.39 10.32
C ALA A 181 -1.22 15.22 11.19
N ALA A 182 0.09 15.14 11.49
CA ALA A 182 0.63 14.12 12.40
C ALA A 182 -0.02 14.18 13.80
N MET A 183 -0.16 15.38 14.36
CA MET A 183 -0.84 15.57 15.65
C MET A 183 -2.33 15.19 15.60
N GLU A 184 -3.02 15.48 14.50
CA GLU A 184 -4.42 15.11 14.34
C GLU A 184 -4.60 13.58 14.30
N TRP A 185 -3.75 12.86 13.55
CA TRP A 185 -3.76 11.41 13.52
C TRP A 185 -3.42 10.81 14.89
N MET A 186 -2.48 11.40 15.61
CA MET A 186 -2.14 10.96 16.97
C MET A 186 -3.31 11.15 17.95
N LYS A 187 -4.07 12.25 17.84
CA LYS A 187 -5.29 12.48 18.62
C LYS A 187 -6.37 11.43 18.30
N LYS A 188 -6.59 11.13 17.02
CA LYS A 188 -7.51 10.08 16.57
C LYS A 188 -7.12 8.71 17.16
N ALA A 189 -5.85 8.36 17.09
CA ALA A 189 -5.33 7.10 17.63
C ALA A 189 -5.49 6.97 19.15
N LYS A 190 -5.46 8.09 19.88
CA LYS A 190 -5.74 8.14 21.33
C LYS A 190 -7.22 8.15 21.68
N GLY A 191 -8.12 8.16 20.69
CA GLY A 191 -9.56 8.25 20.90
C GLY A 191 -10.03 9.62 21.46
N ILE A 192 -9.20 10.64 21.35
CA ILE A 192 -9.52 12.01 21.78
C ILE A 192 -10.26 12.69 20.62
N ASN A 193 -11.56 12.42 20.49
CA ASN A 193 -12.42 13.14 19.56
C ASN A 193 -12.85 14.47 20.17
N LYS A 194 -12.83 15.55 19.35
CA LYS A 194 -13.28 16.89 19.74
C LYS A 194 -14.76 16.98 20.20
N GLN A 195 -15.52 15.90 20.13
CA GLN A 195 -16.96 15.89 20.47
C GLN A 195 -17.29 15.79 21.97
N LYS A 196 -16.29 15.75 22.87
CA LYS A 196 -16.55 15.71 24.33
C LYS A 196 -16.48 17.07 25.03
N PHE A 197 -16.36 18.18 24.31
CA PHE A 197 -16.29 19.53 24.89
C PHE A 197 -17.49 20.43 24.55
N THR A 198 -18.64 19.90 24.18
CA THR A 198 -19.89 20.66 24.14
C THR A 198 -20.83 20.12 25.20
N GLY A 199 -20.55 20.52 26.42
CA GLY A 199 -21.40 20.18 27.56
C GLY A 199 -20.96 20.97 28.78
N VAL A 200 -21.27 22.26 28.82
CA VAL A 200 -21.88 23.02 29.91
C VAL A 200 -22.35 24.33 29.30
#